data_8f007f614e038883fc5f6bc0ee39b62c
#
_entry.id   8f007f614e038883fc5f6bc0ee39b62c
#
_cell.length_a   1.000
_cell.length_b   1.000
_cell.length_c   1.000
_cell.angle_alpha   90.00
_cell.angle_beta   90.00
_cell.angle_gamma   90.00
#
_symmetry.space_group_name_H-M   'P 1'
#
loop_
_entity.id
_entity.type
_entity.pdbx_description
1 polymer ?
#
loop_
_entity_poly.entity_id
_entity_poly.type
_entity_poly.pdbx_seq_one_letter_code
_entity_poly.pdbx_strand_id
1 'polypeptide(L)'
;MSSCQQADSRAQNSELPYTARVEAERTVASREVYKGRLISLRIDEVELANGHRSTREIVEHPGAVAILAFTDDHQLVFVRQYRKAAERLTLEIPAGTLGAGEEPYACAVRELKEETGFVAQTFAKVCSFYTAIGFCTEVLHLFMAGGLQAGAQAYEDDEDIEVVTMPLAAAMEHVREGGIADAKTVAGVFWAGLYQARDPHALRLCRELSA
;
A
#
# COMPACT_ATOMS: atom_id res chain seq x y z
N MET A 1 -0.12 -29.91 20.57
CA MET A 1 0.85 -28.99 21.21
C MET A 1 2.09 -28.97 20.35
N SER A 2 2.23 -28.01 19.47
CA SER A 2 3.53 -27.67 18.90
C SER A 2 3.48 -26.24 18.37
N SER A 3 4.41 -25.51 18.81
CA SER A 3 4.72 -24.11 18.76
C SER A 3 4.74 -23.55 17.33
N CYS A 4 3.85 -22.61 17.04
CA CYS A 4 4.01 -21.66 15.95
C CYS A 4 5.05 -20.63 16.43
N GLN A 5 6.31 -20.82 16.05
CA GLN A 5 7.39 -19.89 16.36
C GLN A 5 7.31 -18.68 15.43
N GLN A 6 7.34 -17.53 16.08
CA GLN A 6 7.51 -16.19 15.59
C GLN A 6 8.48 -16.11 14.38
N ALA A 7 7.95 -15.71 13.24
CA ALA A 7 8.77 -15.21 12.14
C ALA A 7 9.33 -13.86 12.55
N ASP A 8 10.60 -13.88 12.90
CA ASP A 8 11.45 -12.77 13.32
C ASP A 8 11.46 -11.69 12.23
N SER A 9 10.99 -10.51 12.56
CA SER A 9 10.93 -9.31 11.70
C SER A 9 12.30 -8.66 11.57
N ARG A 10 13.27 -9.40 11.09
CA ARG A 10 14.51 -8.85 10.55
C ARG A 10 14.40 -8.80 9.04
N ALA A 11 13.86 -7.68 8.51
CA ALA A 11 14.22 -7.26 7.18
C ALA A 11 15.76 -7.18 7.17
N GLN A 12 16.41 -8.22 6.65
CA GLN A 12 17.83 -8.18 6.35
C GLN A 12 18.01 -7.06 5.34
N ASN A 13 18.61 -5.95 5.81
CA ASN A 13 19.25 -4.99 4.93
C ASN A 13 20.29 -5.79 4.13
N SER A 14 19.89 -6.27 2.94
CA SER A 14 20.87 -6.73 1.97
C SER A 14 21.76 -5.52 1.68
N GLU A 15 22.98 -5.55 2.11
CA GLU A 15 23.97 -4.51 1.89
C GLU A 15 24.01 -4.20 0.39
N LEU A 16 23.46 -3.05 0.03
CA LEU A 16 23.61 -2.53 -1.32
C LEU A 16 25.12 -2.30 -1.54
N PRO A 17 25.68 -2.65 -2.70
CA PRO A 17 27.12 -2.58 -2.96
C PRO A 17 27.61 -1.14 -3.20
N TYR A 18 27.21 -0.20 -2.33
CA TYR A 18 27.66 1.18 -2.37
C TYR A 18 28.71 1.43 -1.30
N THR A 19 29.93 1.72 -1.76
CA THR A 19 31.09 2.04 -0.90
C THR A 19 31.11 3.48 -0.39
N ALA A 20 30.15 4.32 -0.76
CA ALA A 20 30.01 5.67 -0.23
C ALA A 20 29.34 5.61 1.15
N ARG A 21 30.03 6.09 2.19
CA ARG A 21 29.48 6.25 3.53
C ARG A 21 28.47 7.41 3.52
N VAL A 22 27.21 7.07 3.37
CA VAL A 22 26.10 7.99 3.70
C VAL A 22 25.81 7.79 5.17
N GLU A 23 25.98 8.82 5.98
CA GLU A 23 25.72 8.80 7.41
C GLU A 23 24.32 9.35 7.71
N ALA A 24 23.70 8.88 8.79
CA ALA A 24 22.41 9.37 9.23
C ALA A 24 22.49 10.84 9.66
N GLU A 25 21.48 11.61 9.33
CA GLU A 25 21.30 12.98 9.82
C GLU A 25 20.89 12.94 11.30
N ARG A 26 21.43 13.86 12.10
CA ARG A 26 21.06 14.02 13.50
C ARG A 26 20.03 15.12 13.64
N THR A 27 18.85 14.81 14.15
CA THR A 27 17.85 15.82 14.50
C THR A 27 18.34 16.66 15.67
N VAL A 28 18.39 17.96 15.48
CA VAL A 28 18.80 18.97 16.48
C VAL A 28 17.59 19.56 17.20
N ALA A 29 16.53 19.86 16.44
CA ALA A 29 15.26 20.35 16.95
C ALA A 29 14.13 19.88 16.04
N SER A 30 12.92 19.84 16.57
CA SER A 30 11.71 19.50 15.84
C SER A 30 10.56 20.42 16.24
N ARG A 31 9.76 20.85 15.28
CA ARG A 31 8.61 21.71 15.53
C ARG A 31 7.41 21.25 14.69
N GLU A 32 6.29 20.91 15.34
CA GLU A 32 5.00 20.68 14.69
C GLU A 32 4.49 22.00 14.10
N VAL A 33 4.06 21.98 12.85
CA VAL A 33 3.54 23.14 12.08
C VAL A 33 2.05 23.00 11.88
N TYR A 34 1.57 21.79 11.65
CA TYR A 34 0.17 21.49 11.42
C TYR A 34 -0.17 20.11 11.98
N LYS A 35 -1.38 20.01 12.55
CA LYS A 35 -1.95 18.73 12.99
C LYS A 35 -3.39 18.65 12.52
N GLY A 36 -3.63 17.75 11.56
CA GLY A 36 -4.95 17.45 11.02
C GLY A 36 -5.52 16.12 11.53
N ARG A 37 -6.63 15.71 10.92
CA ARG A 37 -7.26 14.42 11.19
C ARG A 37 -6.42 13.26 10.64
N LEU A 38 -5.91 13.41 9.41
CA LEU A 38 -5.18 12.36 8.69
C LEU A 38 -3.67 12.52 8.80
N ILE A 39 -3.17 13.74 8.60
CA ILE A 39 -1.74 14.03 8.54
C ILE A 39 -1.35 15.10 9.56
N SER A 40 -0.08 15.06 9.99
CA SER A 40 0.59 16.20 10.59
C SER A 40 1.81 16.62 9.77
N LEU A 41 2.23 17.87 9.93
CA LEU A 41 3.43 18.42 9.32
C LEU A 41 4.36 18.91 10.42
N ARG A 42 5.61 18.43 10.40
CA ARG A 42 6.67 18.96 11.25
C ARG A 42 7.86 19.44 10.42
N ILE A 43 8.61 20.35 11.00
CA ILE A 43 9.91 20.79 10.48
C ILE A 43 10.98 20.35 11.48
N ASP A 44 11.94 19.55 11.00
CA ASP A 44 13.09 19.13 11.74
C ASP A 44 14.34 19.95 11.30
N GLU A 45 15.06 20.51 12.27
CA GLU A 45 16.41 20.99 12.04
C GLU A 45 17.35 19.81 12.17
N VAL A 46 18.17 19.59 11.15
CA VAL A 46 19.11 18.45 11.11
C VAL A 46 20.54 18.93 10.95
N GLU A 47 21.46 18.15 11.47
CA GLU A 47 22.90 18.32 11.28
C GLU A 47 23.44 17.10 10.52
N LEU A 48 24.07 17.35 9.39
CA LEU A 48 24.70 16.35 8.55
C LEU A 48 26.08 15.96 9.12
N ALA A 49 26.62 14.83 8.69
CA ALA A 49 27.93 14.34 9.14
C ALA A 49 29.10 15.32 8.94
N ASN A 50 28.99 16.20 7.95
CA ASN A 50 29.98 17.25 7.69
C ASN A 50 29.78 18.52 8.54
N GLY A 51 28.85 18.51 9.50
CA GLY A 51 28.51 19.62 10.38
C GLY A 51 27.60 20.69 9.76
N HIS A 52 27.19 20.51 8.49
CA HIS A 52 26.24 21.43 7.87
C HIS A 52 24.84 21.25 8.49
N ARG A 53 24.13 22.36 8.74
CA ARG A 53 22.74 22.37 9.22
C ARG A 53 21.77 22.64 8.10
N SER A 54 20.65 21.96 8.11
CA SER A 54 19.58 22.09 7.14
C SER A 54 18.23 21.83 7.81
N THR A 55 17.15 21.97 7.07
CA THR A 55 15.80 21.64 7.54
C THR A 55 15.18 20.53 6.70
N ARG A 56 14.26 19.79 7.31
CA ARG A 56 13.42 18.77 6.65
C ARG A 56 11.97 19.07 6.97
N GLU A 57 11.16 19.17 5.93
CA GLU A 57 9.70 19.22 6.05
C GLU A 57 9.19 17.80 5.94
N ILE A 58 8.48 17.33 6.98
CA ILE A 58 8.07 15.93 7.09
C ILE A 58 6.57 15.87 7.31
N VAL A 59 5.87 15.25 6.36
CA VAL A 59 4.47 14.85 6.53
C VAL A 59 4.43 13.53 7.28
N GLU A 60 3.78 13.53 8.43
CA GLU A 60 3.54 12.31 9.21
C GLU A 60 2.19 11.72 8.82
N HIS A 61 2.18 10.43 8.50
CA HIS A 61 1.02 9.65 8.10
C HIS A 61 1.00 8.32 8.84
N PRO A 62 -0.17 7.83 9.29
CA PRO A 62 -0.28 6.59 10.07
C PRO A 62 0.12 5.33 9.31
N GLY A 63 0.21 5.41 7.98
CA GLY A 63 0.38 4.28 7.09
C GLY A 63 -0.92 3.88 6.40
N ALA A 64 -0.82 3.00 5.43
CA ALA A 64 -1.95 2.55 4.63
C ALA A 64 -1.79 1.11 4.18
N VAL A 65 -2.88 0.52 3.72
CA VAL A 65 -2.91 -0.77 3.03
C VAL A 65 -3.40 -0.61 1.60
N ALA A 66 -3.01 -1.51 0.71
CA ALA A 66 -3.60 -1.66 -0.62
C ALA A 66 -3.76 -3.14 -0.95
N ILE A 67 -4.78 -3.50 -1.71
CA ILE A 67 -5.18 -4.88 -1.92
C ILE A 67 -5.27 -5.22 -3.41
N LEU A 68 -4.46 -6.18 -3.86
CA LEU A 68 -4.61 -6.85 -5.14
C LEU A 68 -5.64 -7.98 -4.97
N ALA A 69 -6.91 -7.67 -5.15
CA ALA A 69 -7.99 -8.62 -5.00
C ALA A 69 -8.36 -9.26 -6.34
N PHE A 70 -8.31 -10.59 -6.41
CA PHE A 70 -8.61 -11.34 -7.63
C PHE A 70 -9.90 -12.15 -7.48
N THR A 71 -10.80 -12.00 -8.45
CA THR A 71 -11.99 -12.83 -8.58
C THR A 71 -11.63 -14.25 -9.04
N ASP A 72 -12.58 -15.19 -8.98
CA ASP A 72 -12.35 -16.59 -9.38
C ASP A 72 -12.07 -16.75 -10.88
N ASP A 73 -12.53 -15.81 -11.72
CA ASP A 73 -12.22 -15.73 -13.14
C ASP A 73 -10.98 -14.86 -13.45
N HIS A 74 -10.15 -14.63 -12.42
CA HIS A 74 -8.86 -13.92 -12.52
C HIS A 74 -8.95 -12.44 -12.96
N GLN A 75 -10.08 -11.79 -12.70
CA GLN A 75 -10.18 -10.34 -12.83
C GLN A 75 -9.59 -9.67 -11.61
N LEU A 76 -8.83 -8.60 -11.80
CA LEU A 76 -8.36 -7.73 -10.73
C LEU A 76 -9.46 -6.71 -10.39
N VAL A 77 -9.74 -6.55 -9.10
CA VAL A 77 -10.75 -5.62 -8.58
C VAL A 77 -10.14 -4.23 -8.42
N PHE A 78 -10.84 -3.24 -8.92
CA PHE A 78 -10.53 -1.82 -8.79
C PHE A 78 -11.70 -1.07 -8.18
N VAL A 79 -11.40 0.10 -7.66
CA VAL A 79 -12.37 1.12 -7.26
C VAL A 79 -12.15 2.38 -8.10
N ARG A 80 -13.25 2.95 -8.59
CA ARG A 80 -13.25 4.26 -9.25
C ARG A 80 -13.82 5.27 -8.28
N GLN A 81 -13.08 6.35 -8.02
CA GLN A 81 -13.49 7.39 -7.10
C GLN A 81 -12.92 8.76 -7.48
N TYR A 82 -13.52 9.83 -6.97
CA TYR A 82 -12.99 11.18 -7.16
C TYR A 82 -11.95 11.51 -6.10
N ARG A 83 -10.74 11.87 -6.53
CA ARG A 83 -9.67 12.31 -5.63
C ARG A 83 -9.50 13.82 -5.69
N LYS A 84 -9.93 14.51 -4.63
CA LYS A 84 -9.88 15.99 -4.56
C LYS A 84 -8.47 16.54 -4.75
N ALA A 85 -7.44 15.89 -4.24
CA ALA A 85 -6.04 16.31 -4.39
C ALA A 85 -5.57 16.29 -5.86
N ALA A 86 -6.11 15.37 -6.68
CA ALA A 86 -5.82 15.25 -8.09
C ALA A 86 -6.87 15.96 -8.98
N GLU A 87 -7.98 16.40 -8.39
CA GLU A 87 -9.15 17.03 -9.05
C GLU A 87 -9.72 16.22 -10.21
N ARG A 88 -9.71 14.89 -10.09
CA ARG A 88 -10.22 13.98 -11.12
C ARG A 88 -10.70 12.64 -10.56
N LEU A 89 -11.44 11.91 -11.39
CA LEU A 89 -11.71 10.49 -11.17
C LEU A 89 -10.41 9.70 -11.38
N THR A 90 -10.17 8.75 -10.49
CA THR A 90 -9.04 7.83 -10.52
C THR A 90 -9.53 6.40 -10.51
N LEU A 91 -8.74 5.49 -11.06
CA LEU A 91 -8.94 4.05 -10.99
C LEU A 91 -7.82 3.47 -10.15
N GLU A 92 -8.18 2.87 -9.02
CA GLU A 92 -7.24 2.43 -7.97
C GLU A 92 -7.54 1.00 -7.54
N ILE A 93 -6.54 0.28 -7.05
CA ILE A 93 -6.80 -0.93 -6.26
C ILE A 93 -7.39 -0.52 -4.89
N PRO A 94 -8.26 -1.33 -4.27
CA PRO A 94 -8.82 -1.05 -2.95
C PRO A 94 -7.72 -0.74 -1.94
N ALA A 95 -7.92 0.30 -1.11
CA ALA A 95 -6.88 0.79 -0.22
C ALA A 95 -7.47 1.66 0.89
N GLY A 96 -6.88 1.63 2.07
CA GLY A 96 -7.31 2.50 3.14
C GLY A 96 -6.22 2.79 4.17
N THR A 97 -6.50 3.78 5.00
CA THR A 97 -5.58 4.27 6.02
C THR A 97 -5.68 3.41 7.28
N LEU A 98 -4.54 3.14 7.91
CA LEU A 98 -4.48 2.44 9.20
C LEU A 98 -5.13 3.29 10.31
N GLY A 99 -6.05 2.68 11.04
CA GLY A 99 -6.55 3.23 12.29
C GLY A 99 -5.47 3.23 13.39
N ALA A 100 -5.70 3.98 14.46
CA ALA A 100 -4.76 4.05 15.58
C ALA A 100 -4.56 2.67 16.23
N GLY A 101 -3.35 2.09 16.09
CA GLY A 101 -3.01 0.76 16.61
C GLY A 101 -3.62 -0.40 15.81
N GLU A 102 -4.16 -0.14 14.63
CA GLU A 102 -4.71 -1.17 13.76
C GLU A 102 -3.58 -1.95 13.06
N GLU A 103 -3.69 -3.28 13.11
CA GLU A 103 -2.76 -4.15 12.39
C GLU A 103 -3.04 -4.10 10.87
N PRO A 104 -2.00 -4.00 10.02
CA PRO A 104 -2.18 -3.88 8.58
C PRO A 104 -3.05 -4.97 7.94
N TYR A 105 -2.98 -6.21 8.45
CA TYR A 105 -3.82 -7.30 7.97
C TYR A 105 -5.30 -7.03 8.26
N ALA A 106 -5.63 -6.60 9.47
CA ALA A 106 -7.01 -6.30 9.87
C ALA A 106 -7.59 -5.14 9.05
N CYS A 107 -6.79 -4.09 8.83
CA CYS A 107 -7.12 -2.98 7.95
C CYS A 107 -7.42 -3.46 6.52
N ALA A 108 -6.56 -4.31 5.93
CA ALA A 108 -6.76 -4.79 4.56
C ALA A 108 -8.06 -5.59 4.41
N VAL A 109 -8.42 -6.41 5.40
CA VAL A 109 -9.69 -7.16 5.42
C VAL A 109 -10.88 -6.21 5.50
N ARG A 110 -10.82 -5.22 6.38
CA ARG A 110 -11.87 -4.20 6.57
C ARG A 110 -12.08 -3.38 5.30
N GLU A 111 -11.03 -2.78 4.76
CA GLU A 111 -11.07 -1.89 3.59
C GLU A 111 -11.57 -2.61 2.34
N LEU A 112 -11.12 -3.84 2.08
CA LEU A 112 -11.64 -4.62 0.96
C LEU A 112 -13.17 -4.78 1.04
N LYS A 113 -13.68 -5.07 2.23
CA LYS A 113 -15.11 -5.24 2.45
C LYS A 113 -15.87 -3.93 2.34
N GLU A 114 -15.36 -2.86 2.95
CA GLU A 114 -16.01 -1.55 2.98
C GLU A 114 -16.12 -0.96 1.58
N GLU A 115 -15.01 -0.88 0.85
CA GLU A 115 -14.98 -0.27 -0.49
C GLU A 115 -15.63 -1.13 -1.57
N THR A 116 -15.49 -2.47 -1.50
CA THR A 116 -15.91 -3.34 -2.62
C THR A 116 -17.06 -4.27 -2.29
N GLY A 117 -17.41 -4.46 -1.03
CA GLY A 117 -18.34 -5.49 -0.58
C GLY A 117 -17.77 -6.90 -0.61
N PHE A 118 -16.57 -7.13 -1.14
CA PHE A 118 -15.98 -8.47 -1.18
C PHE A 118 -15.39 -8.88 0.16
N VAL A 119 -15.62 -10.16 0.51
CA VAL A 119 -14.93 -10.84 1.61
C VAL A 119 -14.03 -11.91 1.00
N ALA A 120 -12.73 -11.81 1.22
CA ALA A 120 -11.76 -12.75 0.70
C ALA A 120 -11.51 -13.91 1.69
N GLN A 121 -11.34 -15.13 1.15
CA GLN A 121 -10.98 -16.30 1.94
C GLN A 121 -9.50 -16.35 2.27
N THR A 122 -8.67 -15.74 1.42
CA THR A 122 -7.22 -15.77 1.57
C THR A 122 -6.64 -14.37 1.41
N PHE A 123 -5.67 -14.04 2.28
CA PHE A 123 -4.86 -12.85 2.20
C PHE A 123 -3.38 -13.21 2.39
N ALA A 124 -2.53 -12.65 1.56
CA ALA A 124 -1.09 -12.77 1.72
C ALA A 124 -0.44 -11.38 1.63
N LYS A 125 0.45 -11.06 2.57
CA LYS A 125 1.26 -9.85 2.49
C LYS A 125 2.26 -10.00 1.35
N VAL A 126 2.29 -9.02 0.45
CA VAL A 126 3.18 -8.97 -0.70
C VAL A 126 4.48 -8.27 -0.35
N CYS A 127 4.39 -7.00 0.03
CA CYS A 127 5.52 -6.17 0.42
C CYS A 127 5.04 -4.95 1.21
N SER A 128 6.00 -4.15 1.64
CA SER A 128 5.73 -2.80 2.18
C SER A 128 6.72 -1.84 1.55
N PHE A 129 6.28 -0.64 1.25
CA PHE A 129 7.12 0.41 0.67
C PHE A 129 6.66 1.80 1.11
N TYR A 130 7.56 2.77 1.02
CA TYR A 130 7.22 4.18 1.22
C TYR A 130 6.62 4.76 -0.05
N THR A 131 5.57 5.56 0.08
CA THR A 131 4.93 6.21 -1.08
C THR A 131 5.67 7.46 -1.55
N ALA A 132 6.22 8.23 -0.62
CA ALA A 132 6.94 9.47 -0.90
C ALA A 132 8.07 9.68 0.11
N ILE A 133 9.04 8.76 0.15
CA ILE A 133 10.12 8.66 1.16
C ILE A 133 10.93 9.97 1.35
N GLY A 134 10.91 10.86 0.38
CA GLY A 134 11.64 12.13 0.45
C GLY A 134 11.07 13.13 1.47
N PHE A 135 9.79 13.01 1.83
CA PHE A 135 9.12 13.97 2.72
C PHE A 135 7.95 13.40 3.51
N CYS A 136 7.53 12.16 3.29
CA CYS A 136 6.37 11.56 3.95
C CYS A 136 6.76 10.25 4.65
N THR A 137 6.20 10.04 5.84
CA THR A 137 6.42 8.81 6.62
C THR A 137 5.50 7.68 6.22
N GLU A 138 4.60 7.87 5.26
CA GLU A 138 3.64 6.86 4.85
C GLU A 138 4.33 5.58 4.38
N VAL A 139 4.08 4.49 5.10
CA VAL A 139 4.38 3.12 4.68
C VAL A 139 3.10 2.49 4.17
N LEU A 140 3.11 2.02 2.93
CA LEU A 140 2.01 1.29 2.34
C LEU A 140 2.30 -0.21 2.40
N HIS A 141 1.35 -0.97 2.93
CA HIS A 141 1.40 -2.42 3.00
C HIS A 141 0.54 -3.02 1.89
N LEU A 142 1.16 -3.66 0.91
CA LEU A 142 0.48 -4.31 -0.21
C LEU A 142 0.12 -5.75 0.17
N PHE A 143 -1.14 -6.09 -0.03
CA PHE A 143 -1.68 -7.44 0.15
C PHE A 143 -2.21 -8.00 -1.17
N MET A 144 -2.26 -9.31 -1.28
CA MET A 144 -2.99 -10.02 -2.31
C MET A 144 -4.13 -10.81 -1.65
N ALA A 145 -5.31 -10.78 -2.27
CA ALA A 145 -6.52 -11.42 -1.77
C ALA A 145 -7.19 -12.26 -2.87
N GLY A 146 -7.75 -13.40 -2.49
CA GLY A 146 -8.43 -14.33 -3.39
C GLY A 146 -9.56 -15.10 -2.72
N GLY A 147 -10.32 -15.88 -3.52
CA GLY A 147 -11.51 -16.56 -3.05
C GLY A 147 -12.59 -15.57 -2.62
N LEU A 148 -12.85 -14.56 -3.47
CA LEU A 148 -13.75 -13.47 -3.16
C LEU A 148 -15.21 -13.93 -3.12
N GLN A 149 -15.90 -13.59 -2.05
CA GLN A 149 -17.34 -13.77 -1.90
C GLN A 149 -18.02 -12.41 -1.92
N ALA A 150 -19.05 -12.26 -2.73
CA ALA A 150 -19.81 -11.01 -2.81
C ALA A 150 -20.59 -10.75 -1.50
N GLY A 151 -20.55 -9.53 -1.03
CA GLY A 151 -21.28 -9.01 0.11
C GLY A 151 -21.79 -7.60 -0.19
N ALA A 152 -22.23 -6.89 0.81
CA ALA A 152 -22.64 -5.49 0.69
C ALA A 152 -21.45 -4.56 0.95
N GLN A 153 -21.31 -3.53 0.12
CA GLN A 153 -20.43 -2.39 0.39
C GLN A 153 -20.91 -1.65 1.65
N ALA A 154 -19.98 -1.07 2.38
CA ALA A 154 -20.25 -0.33 3.60
C ALA A 154 -19.26 0.83 3.76
N TYR A 155 -19.05 1.59 2.66
CA TYR A 155 -18.20 2.78 2.65
C TYR A 155 -18.80 3.92 3.50
N GLU A 156 -17.97 4.89 3.86
CA GLU A 156 -18.38 6.05 4.65
C GLU A 156 -19.31 6.98 3.84
N ASP A 157 -20.15 7.77 4.53
CA ASP A 157 -21.16 8.66 3.89
C ASP A 157 -20.56 9.74 2.97
N ASP A 158 -19.25 10.00 3.07
CA ASP A 158 -18.51 10.96 2.25
C ASP A 158 -17.73 10.30 1.08
N GLU A 159 -17.91 9.00 0.88
CA GLU A 159 -17.29 8.23 -0.21
C GLU A 159 -18.31 7.88 -1.30
N ASP A 160 -17.92 8.10 -2.56
CA ASP A 160 -18.66 7.67 -3.76
C ASP A 160 -17.73 6.76 -4.58
N ILE A 161 -17.93 5.46 -4.44
CA ILE A 161 -17.03 4.42 -4.94
C ILE A 161 -17.77 3.47 -5.89
N GLU A 162 -17.27 3.36 -7.12
CA GLU A 162 -17.72 2.38 -8.11
C GLU A 162 -16.69 1.23 -8.19
N VAL A 163 -17.17 0.00 -8.03
CA VAL A 163 -16.31 -1.20 -8.18
C VAL A 163 -16.23 -1.59 -9.66
N VAL A 164 -14.99 -1.77 -10.14
CA VAL A 164 -14.69 -2.16 -11.52
C VAL A 164 -13.79 -3.38 -11.50
N THR A 165 -14.00 -4.34 -12.39
CA THR A 165 -13.11 -5.49 -12.57
C THR A 165 -12.55 -5.53 -13.98
N MET A 166 -11.29 -5.95 -14.13
CA MET A 166 -10.68 -6.16 -15.43
C MET A 166 -9.55 -7.19 -15.37
N PRO A 167 -9.20 -7.83 -16.51
CA PRO A 167 -8.03 -8.69 -16.59
C PRO A 167 -6.74 -7.93 -16.26
N LEU A 168 -5.79 -8.59 -15.59
CA LEU A 168 -4.48 -7.98 -15.28
C LEU A 168 -3.78 -7.40 -16.52
N ALA A 169 -3.88 -8.06 -17.68
CA ALA A 169 -3.30 -7.57 -18.92
C ALA A 169 -3.91 -6.22 -19.35
N ALA A 170 -5.22 -6.03 -19.18
CA ALA A 170 -5.88 -4.75 -19.45
C ALA A 170 -5.45 -3.67 -18.45
N ALA A 171 -5.31 -4.02 -17.16
CA ALA A 171 -4.81 -3.10 -16.14
C ALA A 171 -3.36 -2.65 -16.44
N MET A 172 -2.49 -3.56 -16.88
CA MET A 172 -1.13 -3.23 -17.31
C MET A 172 -1.12 -2.26 -18.51
N GLU A 173 -2.04 -2.45 -19.46
CA GLU A 173 -2.17 -1.54 -20.60
C GLU A 173 -2.68 -0.16 -20.14
N HIS A 174 -3.65 -0.09 -19.25
CA HIS A 174 -4.11 1.18 -18.67
C HIS A 174 -2.98 1.91 -17.92
N VAL A 175 -2.10 1.20 -17.23
CA VAL A 175 -0.89 1.80 -16.63
C VAL A 175 0.02 2.36 -17.71
N ARG A 176 0.30 1.59 -18.77
CA ARG A 176 1.16 2.01 -19.89
C ARG A 176 0.63 3.26 -20.61
N GLU A 177 -0.68 3.37 -20.75
CA GLU A 177 -1.34 4.50 -21.41
C GLU A 177 -1.60 5.72 -20.49
N GLY A 178 -1.29 5.60 -19.19
CA GLY A 178 -1.52 6.66 -18.20
C GLY A 178 -2.96 6.80 -17.73
N GLY A 179 -3.83 5.84 -18.05
CA GLY A 179 -5.20 5.77 -17.53
C GLY A 179 -5.25 5.41 -16.05
N ILE A 180 -4.27 4.60 -15.59
CA ILE A 180 -3.98 4.38 -14.17
C ILE A 180 -2.71 5.15 -13.83
N ALA A 181 -2.81 6.12 -12.91
CA ALA A 181 -1.72 7.01 -12.54
C ALA A 181 -1.49 7.09 -11.00
N ASP A 182 -2.26 6.34 -10.23
CA ASP A 182 -2.07 6.22 -8.79
C ASP A 182 -0.89 5.29 -8.46
N ALA A 183 0.06 5.79 -7.66
CA ALA A 183 1.34 5.12 -7.43
C ALA A 183 1.21 3.71 -6.83
N LYS A 184 0.31 3.52 -5.84
CA LYS A 184 0.09 2.21 -5.22
C LYS A 184 -0.49 1.20 -6.21
N THR A 185 -1.40 1.66 -7.08
CA THR A 185 -2.03 0.84 -8.12
C THR A 185 -1.04 0.46 -9.19
N VAL A 186 -0.23 1.42 -9.67
CA VAL A 186 0.87 1.17 -10.62
C VAL A 186 1.84 0.13 -10.06
N ALA A 187 2.31 0.31 -8.83
CA ALA A 187 3.22 -0.63 -8.17
C ALA A 187 2.60 -2.02 -8.03
N GLY A 188 1.34 -2.10 -7.59
CA GLY A 188 0.61 -3.36 -7.42
C GLY A 188 0.40 -4.10 -8.73
N VAL A 189 -0.05 -3.41 -9.78
CA VAL A 189 -0.28 -3.99 -11.13
C VAL A 189 1.02 -4.54 -11.70
N PHE A 190 2.12 -3.78 -11.62
CA PHE A 190 3.43 -4.27 -12.09
C PHE A 190 3.92 -5.47 -11.28
N TRP A 191 3.75 -5.43 -9.95
CA TRP A 191 4.13 -6.55 -9.10
C TRP A 191 3.35 -7.82 -9.49
N ALA A 192 2.02 -7.72 -9.67
CA ALA A 192 1.19 -8.83 -10.10
C ALA A 192 1.61 -9.37 -11.48
N GLY A 193 1.93 -8.49 -12.43
CA GLY A 193 2.44 -8.88 -13.75
C GLY A 193 3.77 -9.62 -13.70
N LEU A 194 4.72 -9.17 -12.89
CA LEU A 194 6.00 -9.85 -12.68
C LEU A 194 5.84 -11.20 -12.00
N TYR A 195 4.92 -11.30 -11.05
CA TYR A 195 4.61 -12.52 -10.34
C TYR A 195 3.99 -13.57 -11.29
N GLN A 196 2.98 -13.16 -12.05
CA GLN A 196 2.35 -14.01 -13.07
C GLN A 196 3.33 -14.49 -14.16
N ALA A 197 4.28 -13.64 -14.58
CA ALA A 197 5.29 -14.00 -15.56
C ALA A 197 6.27 -15.08 -15.07
N ARG A 198 6.55 -15.14 -13.76
CA ARG A 198 7.41 -16.16 -13.14
C ARG A 198 6.71 -17.49 -12.93
N ASP A 199 5.44 -17.43 -12.58
CA ASP A 199 4.57 -18.60 -12.39
C ASP A 199 3.14 -18.27 -12.88
N PRO A 200 2.76 -18.76 -14.07
CA PRO A 200 1.40 -18.55 -14.60
C PRO A 200 0.27 -19.09 -13.68
N HIS A 201 0.63 -19.95 -12.73
CA HIS A 201 -0.31 -20.49 -11.74
C HIS A 201 -0.25 -19.75 -10.40
N ALA A 202 0.67 -18.82 -10.23
CA ALA A 202 0.93 -18.15 -8.96
C ALA A 202 -0.29 -17.39 -8.40
N LEU A 203 -1.13 -16.84 -9.27
CA LEU A 203 -2.41 -16.22 -8.86
C LEU A 203 -3.42 -17.25 -8.31
N ARG A 204 -3.17 -18.56 -8.50
CA ARG A 204 -3.94 -19.65 -7.86
C ARG A 204 -3.47 -19.98 -6.46
N LEU A 205 -2.22 -19.60 -6.10
CA LEU A 205 -1.62 -19.89 -4.79
C LEU A 205 -2.29 -19.18 -3.61
N CYS A 206 -3.13 -18.18 -3.86
CA CYS A 206 -3.99 -17.64 -2.80
C CYS A 206 -4.91 -18.71 -2.18
N ARG A 207 -5.13 -19.84 -2.84
CA ARG A 207 -5.90 -20.98 -2.30
C ARG A 207 -5.07 -21.95 -1.48
N GLU A 208 -3.75 -22.02 -1.65
CA GLU A 208 -2.89 -23.06 -1.07
C GLU A 208 -2.14 -22.60 0.19
N LEU A 209 -2.07 -21.29 0.48
CA LEU A 209 -1.42 -20.76 1.68
C LEU A 209 -2.30 -20.83 2.95
N SER A 210 -3.48 -21.47 2.86
CA SER A 210 -4.44 -21.64 3.95
C SER A 210 -4.55 -23.09 4.45
N ALA A 211 -3.64 -23.98 4.08
CA ALA A 211 -3.57 -25.35 4.56
C ALA A 211 -2.43 -25.60 5.55
#